data_f9f242786b7437140917edcfb801cdf1
#
_entry.id   f9f242786b7437140917edcfb801cdf1
#
_cell.length_a   1.000
_cell.length_b   1.000
_cell.length_c   1.000
_cell.angle_alpha   90.00
_cell.angle_beta   90.00
_cell.angle_gamma   90.00
#
_symmetry.space_group_name_H-M   'P 1'
#
loop_
_entity.id
_entity.type
_entity.pdbx_description
1 polymer ?
#
loop_
_entity_poly.entity_id
_entity_poly.type
_entity_poly.pdbx_seq_one_letter_code
_entity_poly.pdbx_strand_id
1 'polypeptide(L)'
;MAKYIFVTGGVVSGLGKGITAASLGRLLKARGLKVASQKLDPYINVDPGTMSPYQHGEVYVTEDGAETDLDLGHYERFIDEDLNKYSNLTTGKVYSNVIGKERRGEYLGSTVQTIPHITDEIKRFIYNVGKKTDADIVITEIGGTIGDIESQPFIEAIRQVGHEVGSDNSLYIHVTLVPYLKASGEHKSKPTQHSVKELQGLGISPDIIVLRTDEPITDESIFHKISGFCNVKPDCVIENLTLPILYEAPLMLEKANLSSIVCRELHIDAPKPDLTEWENLIERIKGLKNTVTIGLVGKYVQLHDAYLSVAEALRHAGYETEADVKISWIDSETLKEDNYEEILSHVDGIIVPGGFGDRGIEGMLLAARYARDKKIPYFGICLGMQIAVISFARDVAGISDANSGEFDFTCAHKVIDFMPGQSDEIDKGGTLRLGSYPCVIKPGTTMEKCYGKTEIRERHRHRYEFNNEYREKLAECGLILSGTSPDERLVETVELADSPFYVGVQYHPEFKSRPNKAHPLFKGFVEASLKNKGVNHSN
;
A
#
# COMPACT_ATOMS: atom_id res chain seq x y z
N MET A 1 29.32 -2.11 4.90
CA MET A 1 28.36 -1.92 6.02
C MET A 1 27.27 -1.03 5.48
N ALA A 2 26.01 -1.34 5.73
CA ALA A 2 24.90 -0.50 5.27
C ALA A 2 24.96 0.89 5.93
N LYS A 3 24.54 1.93 5.21
CA LYS A 3 24.32 3.28 5.74
C LYS A 3 22.86 3.42 6.17
N TYR A 4 22.58 4.19 7.20
CA TYR A 4 21.26 4.32 7.81
C TYR A 4 20.74 5.76 7.68
N ILE A 5 19.56 5.92 7.10
CA ILE A 5 18.87 7.20 6.99
C ILE A 5 17.60 7.12 7.82
N PHE A 6 17.45 8.01 8.76
CA PHE A 6 16.26 8.10 9.62
C PHE A 6 15.41 9.30 9.22
N VAL A 7 14.14 9.05 8.89
CA VAL A 7 13.18 10.09 8.50
C VAL A 7 12.20 10.29 9.65
N THR A 8 12.30 11.43 10.32
CA THR A 8 11.41 11.85 11.39
C THR A 8 10.50 12.97 10.92
N GLY A 9 9.42 13.24 11.64
CA GLY A 9 8.53 14.34 11.30
C GLY A 9 8.00 15.08 12.50
N GLY A 10 7.65 16.33 12.31
CA GLY A 10 7.14 17.18 13.36
C GLY A 10 6.03 18.11 12.92
N VAL A 11 5.44 18.80 13.87
CA VAL A 11 4.33 19.75 13.75
C VAL A 11 2.97 19.06 13.67
N VAL A 12 2.70 18.25 12.63
CA VAL A 12 1.44 17.50 12.46
C VAL A 12 1.70 16.15 11.80
N SER A 13 0.77 15.22 11.95
CA SER A 13 0.74 13.96 11.19
C SER A 13 0.38 14.20 9.71
N GLY A 14 0.64 13.23 8.83
CA GLY A 14 0.26 13.34 7.41
C GLY A 14 1.11 14.30 6.58
N LEU A 15 2.29 14.70 7.05
CA LEU A 15 3.20 15.60 6.32
C LEU A 15 3.86 14.99 5.09
N GLY A 16 3.63 13.70 4.80
CA GLY A 16 4.27 13.03 3.67
C GLY A 16 5.71 12.58 3.95
N LYS A 17 6.03 12.18 5.19
CA LYS A 17 7.29 11.49 5.53
C LYS A 17 7.51 10.28 4.63
N GLY A 18 6.48 9.43 4.47
CA GLY A 18 6.51 8.24 3.63
C GLY A 18 6.84 8.55 2.18
N ILE A 19 6.23 9.57 1.61
CA ILE A 19 6.51 10.02 0.23
C ILE A 19 7.92 10.59 0.09
N THR A 20 8.39 11.32 1.10
CA THR A 20 9.78 11.84 1.13
C THR A 20 10.78 10.68 1.19
N ALA A 21 10.54 9.70 2.06
CA ALA A 21 11.37 8.50 2.20
C ALA A 21 11.36 7.65 0.92
N ALA A 22 10.18 7.41 0.34
CA ALA A 22 10.00 6.66 -0.90
C ALA A 22 10.68 7.36 -2.09
N SER A 23 10.52 8.68 -2.20
CA SER A 23 11.17 9.47 -3.24
C SER A 23 12.69 9.43 -3.14
N LEU A 24 13.23 9.60 -1.93
CA LEU A 24 14.68 9.45 -1.69
C LEU A 24 15.16 8.05 -2.05
N GLY A 25 14.41 7.02 -1.66
CA GLY A 25 14.72 5.64 -2.02
C GLY A 25 14.79 5.43 -3.53
N ARG A 26 13.83 6.00 -4.29
CA ARG A 26 13.85 5.99 -5.76
C ARG A 26 15.10 6.67 -6.32
N LEU A 27 15.44 7.84 -5.80
CA LEU A 27 16.61 8.61 -6.25
C LEU A 27 17.93 7.86 -6.00
N LEU A 28 18.08 7.25 -4.83
CA LEU A 28 19.27 6.49 -4.47
C LEU A 28 19.37 5.18 -5.29
N LYS A 29 18.25 4.52 -5.56
CA LYS A 29 18.20 3.37 -6.49
C LYS A 29 18.59 3.78 -7.91
N ALA A 30 18.15 4.94 -8.38
CA ALA A 30 18.53 5.49 -9.69
C ALA A 30 20.04 5.84 -9.79
N ARG A 31 20.73 5.97 -8.66
CA ARG A 31 22.19 6.07 -8.56
C ARG A 31 22.92 4.73 -8.57
N GLY A 32 22.18 3.60 -8.67
CA GLY A 32 22.73 2.25 -8.66
C GLY A 32 22.92 1.65 -7.27
N LEU A 33 22.37 2.27 -6.21
CA LEU A 33 22.48 1.77 -4.83
C LEU A 33 21.34 0.79 -4.51
N LYS A 34 21.63 -0.24 -3.72
CA LYS A 34 20.62 -1.15 -3.16
C LYS A 34 19.98 -0.48 -1.94
N VAL A 35 18.68 -0.22 -2.03
CA VAL A 35 17.93 0.49 -0.99
C VAL A 35 16.93 -0.43 -0.33
N ALA A 36 16.93 -0.48 1.00
CA ALA A 36 15.87 -1.10 1.79
C ALA A 36 15.08 -0.02 2.54
N SER A 37 13.77 -0.19 2.60
CA SER A 37 12.88 0.72 3.33
C SER A 37 12.23 0.04 4.52
N GLN A 38 12.05 0.81 5.59
CA GLN A 38 11.43 0.35 6.83
C GLN A 38 10.59 1.46 7.44
N LYS A 39 9.47 1.07 8.09
CA LYS A 39 8.64 1.95 8.90
C LYS A 39 8.52 1.44 10.32
N LEU A 40 8.66 2.33 11.30
CA LEU A 40 8.46 2.07 12.73
C LEU A 40 7.18 2.79 13.17
N ASP A 41 6.15 2.03 13.52
CA ASP A 41 4.84 2.55 13.90
C ASP A 41 4.64 2.55 15.41
N PRO A 42 4.29 3.68 16.05
CA PRO A 42 4.25 3.80 17.51
C PRO A 42 2.99 3.24 18.16
N TYR A 43 2.02 2.70 17.41
CA TYR A 43 0.81 2.13 18.01
C TYR A 43 1.05 0.76 18.69
N ILE A 44 0.17 0.40 19.63
CA ILE A 44 0.29 -0.81 20.48
C ILE A 44 -0.19 -2.08 19.79
N ASN A 45 -0.88 -1.99 18.66
CA ASN A 45 -1.27 -3.17 17.89
C ASN A 45 -0.01 -3.93 17.44
N VAL A 46 -0.06 -5.26 17.49
CA VAL A 46 1.07 -6.11 17.04
C VAL A 46 1.30 -5.95 15.53
N ASP A 47 0.20 -5.84 14.78
CA ASP A 47 0.14 -5.51 13.37
C ASP A 47 -1.20 -4.80 13.07
N PRO A 48 -1.38 -4.21 11.87
CA PRO A 48 -2.64 -3.55 11.52
C PRO A 48 -3.75 -4.52 11.08
N GLY A 49 -3.52 -5.83 11.04
CA GLY A 49 -4.44 -6.82 10.47
C GLY A 49 -5.84 -6.85 11.09
N THR A 50 -5.96 -6.47 12.38
CA THR A 50 -7.24 -6.38 13.09
C THR A 50 -7.80 -4.97 13.19
N MET A 51 -7.11 -3.97 12.64
CA MET A 51 -7.55 -2.58 12.70
C MET A 51 -8.65 -2.28 11.68
N SER A 52 -9.53 -1.35 12.03
CA SER A 52 -10.56 -0.88 11.09
C SER A 52 -9.94 -0.10 9.95
N PRO A 53 -10.26 -0.40 8.67
CA PRO A 53 -9.82 0.39 7.53
C PRO A 53 -10.22 1.85 7.59
N TYR A 54 -11.31 2.19 8.29
CA TYR A 54 -11.72 3.59 8.51
C TYR A 54 -10.78 4.39 9.41
N GLN A 55 -10.00 3.73 10.26
CA GLN A 55 -9.07 4.41 11.16
C GLN A 55 -7.63 4.39 10.64
N HIS A 56 -7.26 3.33 9.90
CA HIS A 56 -5.87 3.07 9.56
C HIS A 56 -5.59 3.07 8.04
N GLY A 57 -6.64 3.07 7.21
CA GLY A 57 -6.50 2.84 5.78
C GLY A 57 -6.36 1.35 5.44
N GLU A 58 -5.82 1.03 4.27
CA GLU A 58 -5.62 -0.35 3.86
C GLU A 58 -4.54 -1.05 4.69
N VAL A 59 -4.70 -2.36 4.86
CA VAL A 59 -3.64 -3.24 5.37
C VAL A 59 -2.84 -3.74 4.18
N TYR A 60 -1.56 -3.34 4.10
CA TYR A 60 -0.66 -3.74 3.03
C TYR A 60 0.03 -5.06 3.38
N VAL A 61 0.08 -6.02 2.46
CA VAL A 61 0.71 -7.33 2.71
C VAL A 61 1.99 -7.46 1.90
N THR A 62 3.09 -7.79 2.61
CA THR A 62 4.40 -8.02 1.99
C THR A 62 4.48 -9.37 1.28
N GLU A 63 5.53 -9.58 0.48
CA GLU A 63 5.75 -10.83 -0.26
C GLU A 63 5.84 -12.06 0.68
N ASP A 64 6.42 -11.90 1.86
CA ASP A 64 6.55 -12.96 2.88
C ASP A 64 5.42 -13.00 3.92
N GLY A 65 4.31 -12.25 3.68
CA GLY A 65 3.07 -12.38 4.41
C GLY A 65 2.95 -11.55 5.68
N ALA A 66 3.73 -10.49 5.86
CA ALA A 66 3.50 -9.56 6.94
C ALA A 66 2.35 -8.60 6.60
N GLU A 67 1.41 -8.43 7.54
CA GLU A 67 0.40 -7.36 7.52
C GLU A 67 1.05 -6.08 8.02
N THR A 68 0.95 -5.01 7.24
CA THR A 68 1.73 -3.78 7.46
C THR A 68 0.92 -2.53 7.16
N ASP A 69 1.49 -1.38 7.51
CA ASP A 69 0.97 -0.06 7.20
C ASP A 69 0.95 0.23 5.68
N LEU A 70 0.02 1.07 5.26
CA LEU A 70 -0.16 1.46 3.84
C LEU A 70 1.05 2.18 3.22
N ASP A 71 1.90 2.82 4.03
CA ASP A 71 3.10 3.51 3.53
C ASP A 71 4.11 2.53 2.88
N LEU A 72 4.09 1.25 3.27
CA LEU A 72 4.91 0.25 2.62
C LEU A 72 4.55 0.10 1.13
N GLY A 73 3.27 0.28 0.79
CA GLY A 73 2.83 0.37 -0.60
C GLY A 73 3.48 1.52 -1.35
N HIS A 74 3.64 2.69 -0.73
CA HIS A 74 4.38 3.79 -1.33
C HIS A 74 5.84 3.44 -1.58
N TYR A 75 6.51 2.81 -0.59
CA TYR A 75 7.91 2.41 -0.78
C TYR A 75 8.06 1.44 -1.95
N GLU A 76 7.23 0.40 -2.05
CA GLU A 76 7.28 -0.55 -3.15
C GLU A 76 6.97 0.11 -4.50
N ARG A 77 5.99 1.01 -4.58
CA ARG A 77 5.61 1.70 -5.82
C ARG A 77 6.70 2.63 -6.33
N PHE A 78 7.39 3.35 -5.44
CA PHE A 78 8.45 4.29 -5.82
C PHE A 78 9.78 3.59 -6.08
N ILE A 79 10.17 2.65 -5.20
CA ILE A 79 11.50 2.02 -5.25
C ILE A 79 11.51 0.82 -6.19
N ASP A 80 10.35 0.20 -6.44
CA ASP A 80 10.20 -1.03 -7.23
C ASP A 80 11.05 -2.18 -6.67
N GLU A 81 10.89 -2.43 -5.36
CA GLU A 81 11.45 -3.55 -4.63
C GLU A 81 10.40 -4.16 -3.71
N ASP A 82 10.33 -5.49 -3.65
CA ASP A 82 9.40 -6.17 -2.75
C ASP A 82 9.92 -6.09 -1.30
N LEU A 83 9.05 -5.65 -0.40
CA LEU A 83 9.34 -5.53 1.01
C LEU A 83 9.07 -6.85 1.76
N ASN A 84 9.57 -6.92 2.99
CA ASN A 84 9.50 -8.12 3.82
C ASN A 84 9.11 -7.77 5.27
N LYS A 85 8.96 -8.80 6.12
CA LYS A 85 8.54 -8.68 7.52
C LYS A 85 9.43 -7.79 8.41
N TYR A 86 10.65 -7.48 7.99
CA TYR A 86 11.51 -6.53 8.69
C TYR A 86 11.27 -5.09 8.26
N SER A 87 10.49 -4.88 7.21
CA SER A 87 10.18 -3.54 6.69
C SER A 87 9.14 -2.79 7.52
N ASN A 88 8.41 -3.46 8.42
CA ASN A 88 7.49 -2.80 9.35
C ASN A 88 7.63 -3.34 10.78
N LEU A 89 7.70 -2.45 11.73
CA LEU A 89 7.78 -2.75 13.17
C LEU A 89 6.85 -1.85 13.94
N THR A 90 5.96 -2.45 14.74
CA THR A 90 5.06 -1.73 15.65
C THR A 90 5.57 -1.78 17.09
N THR A 91 5.16 -0.83 17.91
CA THR A 91 5.40 -0.88 19.36
C THR A 91 4.87 -2.19 19.95
N GLY A 92 3.65 -2.60 19.58
CA GLY A 92 3.06 -3.85 20.07
C GLY A 92 3.92 -5.07 19.76
N LYS A 93 4.46 -5.16 18.54
CA LYS A 93 5.37 -6.25 18.15
C LYS A 93 6.68 -6.26 18.95
N VAL A 94 7.25 -5.08 19.20
CA VAL A 94 8.46 -4.94 20.05
C VAL A 94 8.19 -5.46 21.45
N TYR A 95 7.13 -4.97 22.11
CA TYR A 95 6.79 -5.37 23.47
C TYR A 95 6.41 -6.85 23.54
N SER A 96 5.62 -7.38 22.60
CA SER A 96 5.28 -8.79 22.53
C SER A 96 6.53 -9.69 22.46
N ASN A 97 7.50 -9.31 21.62
CA ASN A 97 8.77 -10.05 21.51
C ASN A 97 9.57 -10.01 22.81
N VAL A 98 9.71 -8.83 23.45
CA VAL A 98 10.49 -8.66 24.68
C VAL A 98 9.81 -9.37 25.84
N ILE A 99 8.50 -9.22 26.01
CA ILE A 99 7.73 -9.92 27.07
C ILE A 99 7.78 -11.44 26.83
N GLY A 100 7.65 -11.89 25.59
CA GLY A 100 7.79 -13.31 25.27
C GLY A 100 9.16 -13.88 25.65
N LYS A 101 10.25 -13.16 25.41
CA LYS A 101 11.61 -13.53 25.84
C LYS A 101 11.74 -13.57 27.36
N GLU A 102 11.17 -12.56 28.06
CA GLU A 102 11.15 -12.52 29.53
C GLU A 102 10.45 -13.75 30.09
N ARG A 103 9.24 -14.08 29.58
CA ARG A 103 8.44 -15.24 30.05
C ARG A 103 9.16 -16.58 29.82
N ARG A 104 10.05 -16.68 28.80
CA ARG A 104 10.89 -17.85 28.56
C ARG A 104 12.21 -17.85 29.36
N GLY A 105 12.46 -16.82 30.18
CA GLY A 105 13.66 -16.72 31.02
C GLY A 105 14.94 -16.33 30.25
N GLU A 106 14.84 -15.80 29.03
CA GLU A 106 16.00 -15.46 28.19
C GLU A 106 16.85 -14.33 28.75
N TYR A 107 16.32 -13.52 29.68
CA TYR A 107 17.06 -12.44 30.36
C TYR A 107 17.70 -12.84 31.67
N LEU A 108 17.72 -14.14 32.01
CA LEU A 108 18.47 -14.73 33.14
C LEU A 108 18.21 -14.03 34.48
N GLY A 109 16.97 -13.57 34.75
CA GLY A 109 16.60 -12.90 35.98
C GLY A 109 16.91 -11.39 36.06
N SER A 110 17.41 -10.80 34.98
CA SER A 110 17.63 -9.36 34.89
C SER A 110 16.30 -8.58 34.93
N THR A 111 16.32 -7.38 35.50
CA THR A 111 15.19 -6.44 35.36
C THR A 111 15.10 -5.97 33.91
N VAL A 112 13.97 -6.26 33.24
CA VAL A 112 13.73 -5.86 31.86
C VAL A 112 13.22 -4.41 31.83
N GLN A 113 13.91 -3.54 31.08
CA GLN A 113 13.66 -2.09 31.02
C GLN A 113 13.57 -1.62 29.57
N THR A 114 13.05 -0.41 29.36
CA THR A 114 13.00 0.22 28.04
C THR A 114 14.39 0.30 27.43
N ILE A 115 15.37 0.77 28.19
CA ILE A 115 16.79 0.75 27.84
C ILE A 115 17.46 -0.29 28.76
N PRO A 116 18.14 -1.31 28.24
CA PRO A 116 18.43 -1.53 26.83
C PRO A 116 17.44 -2.45 26.09
N HIS A 117 16.51 -3.15 26.75
CA HIS A 117 15.84 -4.33 26.18
C HIS A 117 14.87 -3.99 25.03
N ILE A 118 14.06 -2.93 25.18
CA ILE A 118 13.16 -2.46 24.13
C ILE A 118 13.97 -1.82 23.00
N THR A 119 14.93 -0.95 23.33
CA THR A 119 15.76 -0.30 22.31
C THR A 119 16.62 -1.29 21.54
N ASP A 120 17.16 -2.33 22.16
CA ASP A 120 17.93 -3.39 21.49
C ASP A 120 17.06 -4.22 20.53
N GLU A 121 15.80 -4.50 20.91
CA GLU A 121 14.86 -5.17 20.02
C GLU A 121 14.54 -4.32 18.79
N ILE A 122 14.33 -3.00 18.94
CA ILE A 122 14.13 -2.06 17.84
C ILE A 122 15.38 -2.02 16.95
N LYS A 123 16.57 -1.84 17.52
CA LYS A 123 17.84 -1.82 16.78
C LYS A 123 18.06 -3.12 16.01
N ARG A 124 17.72 -4.26 16.60
CA ARG A 124 17.80 -5.56 15.93
C ARG A 124 16.96 -5.58 14.63
N PHE A 125 15.77 -5.02 14.62
CA PHE A 125 14.95 -4.89 13.42
C PHE A 125 15.59 -3.96 12.39
N ILE A 126 16.11 -2.80 12.81
CA ILE A 126 16.79 -1.85 11.92
C ILE A 126 18.00 -2.51 11.23
N TYR A 127 18.82 -3.24 11.98
CA TYR A 127 19.96 -3.92 11.40
C TYR A 127 19.59 -5.12 10.52
N ASN A 128 18.51 -5.83 10.89
CA ASN A 128 18.11 -7.03 10.16
C ASN A 128 17.56 -6.73 8.77
N VAL A 129 16.84 -5.62 8.56
CA VAL A 129 16.35 -5.28 7.22
C VAL A 129 17.53 -5.11 6.25
N GLY A 130 18.57 -4.38 6.65
CA GLY A 130 19.77 -4.18 5.83
C GLY A 130 20.52 -5.48 5.55
N LYS A 131 20.68 -6.34 6.58
CA LYS A 131 21.36 -7.63 6.43
C LYS A 131 20.61 -8.60 5.52
N LYS A 132 19.27 -8.65 5.61
CA LYS A 132 18.43 -9.57 4.85
C LYS A 132 18.31 -9.20 3.37
N THR A 133 18.39 -7.92 3.06
CA THR A 133 18.28 -7.39 1.69
C THR A 133 19.63 -7.12 1.05
N ASP A 134 20.75 -7.30 1.78
CA ASP A 134 22.10 -6.91 1.35
C ASP A 134 22.13 -5.45 0.84
N ALA A 135 21.44 -4.57 1.59
CA ALA A 135 21.28 -3.18 1.21
C ALA A 135 22.54 -2.35 1.46
N ASP A 136 22.82 -1.43 0.55
CA ASP A 136 23.83 -0.37 0.75
C ASP A 136 23.29 0.71 1.70
N ILE A 137 21.99 0.99 1.59
CA ILE A 137 21.29 2.01 2.37
C ILE A 137 19.98 1.45 2.93
N VAL A 138 19.74 1.73 4.21
CA VAL A 138 18.47 1.47 4.90
C VAL A 138 17.83 2.81 5.20
N ILE A 139 16.62 3.06 4.68
CA ILE A 139 15.81 4.22 5.00
C ILE A 139 14.73 3.78 5.99
N THR A 140 14.77 4.33 7.19
CA THR A 140 13.81 4.04 8.26
C THR A 140 12.96 5.27 8.56
N GLU A 141 11.68 5.20 8.28
CA GLU A 141 10.71 6.22 8.66
C GLU A 141 10.20 5.98 10.08
N ILE A 142 10.16 7.03 10.88
CA ILE A 142 9.58 6.99 12.23
C ILE A 142 8.15 7.52 12.15
N GLY A 143 7.18 6.67 12.46
CA GLY A 143 5.78 7.04 12.57
C GLY A 143 5.50 7.99 13.72
N GLY A 144 4.35 8.67 13.66
CA GLY A 144 3.98 9.69 14.63
C GLY A 144 4.65 11.05 14.40
N THR A 145 4.52 11.91 15.38
CA THR A 145 5.06 13.28 15.40
C THR A 145 6.10 13.40 16.50
N ILE A 146 7.19 14.13 16.24
CA ILE A 146 8.20 14.34 17.29
C ILE A 146 7.55 15.01 18.50
N GLY A 147 7.85 14.50 19.70
CA GLY A 147 7.20 14.89 20.95
C GLY A 147 6.09 13.92 21.41
N ASP A 148 5.59 13.06 20.53
CA ASP A 148 4.63 12.02 20.93
C ASP A 148 5.29 11.02 21.88
N ILE A 149 4.61 10.69 22.99
CA ILE A 149 5.11 9.76 24.01
C ILE A 149 5.35 8.38 23.41
N GLU A 150 4.47 7.94 22.53
CA GLU A 150 4.49 6.63 21.90
C GLU A 150 5.72 6.42 21.03
N SER A 151 6.27 7.48 20.42
CA SER A 151 7.42 7.42 19.53
C SER A 151 8.77 7.42 20.27
N GLN A 152 8.80 7.77 21.56
CA GLN A 152 10.06 7.97 22.30
C GLN A 152 11.00 6.76 22.27
N PRO A 153 10.55 5.49 22.44
CA PRO A 153 11.45 4.35 22.36
C PRO A 153 12.12 4.19 20.97
N PHE A 154 11.40 4.54 19.90
CA PHE A 154 11.94 4.52 18.54
C PHE A 154 12.97 5.63 18.34
N ILE A 155 12.68 6.86 18.80
CA ILE A 155 13.62 7.98 18.73
C ILE A 155 14.90 7.67 19.50
N GLU A 156 14.78 7.10 20.70
CA GLU A 156 15.95 6.68 21.49
C GLU A 156 16.74 5.58 20.78
N ALA A 157 16.06 4.59 20.16
CA ALA A 157 16.73 3.52 19.43
C ALA A 157 17.52 4.04 18.22
N ILE A 158 16.94 4.93 17.40
CA ILE A 158 17.66 5.50 16.25
C ILE A 158 18.81 6.41 16.68
N ARG A 159 18.68 7.12 17.80
CA ARG A 159 19.79 7.88 18.40
C ARG A 159 20.95 6.96 18.77
N GLN A 160 20.65 5.80 19.38
CA GLN A 160 21.66 4.79 19.72
C GLN A 160 22.30 4.20 18.46
N VAL A 161 21.51 3.88 17.43
CA VAL A 161 22.06 3.39 16.14
C VAL A 161 23.05 4.39 15.56
N GLY A 162 22.70 5.68 15.51
CA GLY A 162 23.60 6.72 15.00
C GLY A 162 24.91 6.78 15.79
N HIS A 163 24.84 6.64 17.12
CA HIS A 163 26.04 6.58 17.97
C HIS A 163 26.89 5.33 17.70
N GLU A 164 26.26 4.17 17.53
CA GLU A 164 26.94 2.89 17.31
C GLU A 164 27.63 2.82 15.94
N VAL A 165 26.98 3.31 14.86
CA VAL A 165 27.52 3.24 13.51
C VAL A 165 28.39 4.45 13.13
N GLY A 166 28.26 5.55 13.86
CA GLY A 166 28.98 6.81 13.64
C GLY A 166 28.32 7.70 12.58
N SER A 167 28.66 8.99 12.60
CA SER A 167 28.08 10.03 11.73
C SER A 167 28.33 9.78 10.24
N ASP A 168 29.41 9.10 9.88
CA ASP A 168 29.69 8.77 8.48
C ASP A 168 28.74 7.69 7.93
N ASN A 169 27.99 6.99 8.79
CA ASN A 169 27.11 5.87 8.45
C ASN A 169 25.65 6.08 8.86
N SER A 170 25.33 7.24 9.43
CA SER A 170 23.96 7.62 9.82
C SER A 170 23.62 9.05 9.41
N LEU A 171 22.37 9.28 9.01
CA LEU A 171 21.88 10.58 8.58
C LEU A 171 20.43 10.75 9.04
N TYR A 172 20.12 11.95 9.55
CA TYR A 172 18.78 12.28 10.04
C TYR A 172 18.13 13.34 9.16
N ILE A 173 16.97 12.97 8.57
CA ILE A 173 16.12 13.86 7.79
C ILE A 173 14.89 14.19 8.65
N HIS A 174 14.61 15.47 8.83
CA HIS A 174 13.44 15.92 9.57
C HIS A 174 12.46 16.64 8.66
N VAL A 175 11.26 16.06 8.50
CA VAL A 175 10.19 16.62 7.67
C VAL A 175 9.30 17.50 8.55
N THR A 176 9.14 18.77 8.18
CA THR A 176 8.39 19.76 8.95
C THR A 176 7.41 20.53 8.06
N LEU A 177 6.54 21.32 8.69
CA LEU A 177 5.57 22.17 8.02
C LEU A 177 6.02 23.64 8.06
N VAL A 178 5.98 24.29 6.91
CA VAL A 178 6.07 25.74 6.76
C VAL A 178 4.73 26.26 6.23
N PRO A 179 3.78 26.60 7.12
CA PRO A 179 2.46 27.05 6.69
C PRO A 179 2.52 28.41 6.04
N TYR A 180 1.74 28.60 4.95
CA TYR A 180 1.45 29.88 4.35
C TYR A 180 0.19 30.47 5.00
N LEU A 181 0.33 31.63 5.62
CA LEU A 181 -0.80 32.33 6.23
C LEU A 181 -1.43 33.29 5.22
N LYS A 182 -2.53 32.91 4.61
CA LYS A 182 -3.22 33.73 3.59
C LYS A 182 -3.58 35.14 4.09
N ALA A 183 -3.92 35.29 5.38
CA ALA A 183 -4.28 36.59 5.94
C ALA A 183 -3.12 37.59 6.00
N SER A 184 -1.89 37.12 6.23
CA SER A 184 -0.68 37.96 6.26
C SER A 184 0.17 37.88 4.99
N GLY A 185 -0.16 36.96 4.06
CA GLY A 185 0.56 36.76 2.80
C GLY A 185 2.00 36.27 3.00
N GLU A 186 2.27 35.49 4.03
CA GLU A 186 3.64 35.08 4.37
C GLU A 186 3.74 33.65 4.87
N HIS A 187 4.89 33.03 4.65
CA HIS A 187 5.26 31.74 5.26
C HIS A 187 5.78 31.91 6.68
N LYS A 188 5.52 30.93 7.54
CA LYS A 188 5.95 30.94 8.95
C LYS A 188 6.93 29.81 9.26
N SER A 189 8.17 30.17 9.61
CA SER A 189 9.24 29.24 9.99
C SER A 189 9.17 28.74 11.45
N LYS A 190 8.37 29.37 12.31
CA LYS A 190 8.30 29.02 13.74
C LYS A 190 7.92 27.57 14.03
N PRO A 191 6.92 26.95 13.34
CA PRO A 191 6.60 25.55 13.56
C PRO A 191 7.79 24.61 13.33
N THR A 192 8.54 24.83 12.24
CA THR A 192 9.79 24.11 11.96
C THR A 192 10.82 24.27 13.05
N GLN A 193 11.08 25.51 13.51
CA GLN A 193 12.05 25.78 14.57
C GLN A 193 11.70 25.06 15.87
N HIS A 194 10.41 25.04 16.27
CA HIS A 194 9.97 24.34 17.47
C HIS A 194 10.12 22.83 17.32
N SER A 195 9.73 22.26 16.18
CA SER A 195 9.83 20.83 15.91
C SER A 195 11.29 20.34 15.94
N VAL A 196 12.20 21.07 15.31
CA VAL A 196 13.65 20.74 15.34
C VAL A 196 14.21 20.85 16.76
N LYS A 197 13.79 21.87 17.52
CA LYS A 197 14.21 22.02 18.91
C LYS A 197 13.77 20.86 19.78
N GLU A 198 12.55 20.34 19.56
CA GLU A 198 12.05 19.16 20.25
C GLU A 198 12.91 17.92 19.93
N LEU A 199 13.22 17.70 18.65
CA LEU A 199 14.09 16.60 18.22
C LEU A 199 15.50 16.71 18.85
N GLN A 200 16.07 17.93 18.87
CA GLN A 200 17.35 18.20 19.53
C GLN A 200 17.30 17.95 21.03
N GLY A 201 16.16 18.25 21.68
CA GLY A 201 15.92 17.94 23.09
C GLY A 201 15.98 16.44 23.40
N LEU A 202 15.67 15.59 22.40
CA LEU A 202 15.81 14.14 22.49
C LEU A 202 17.20 13.61 22.05
N GLY A 203 18.16 14.53 21.83
CA GLY A 203 19.56 14.20 21.52
C GLY A 203 19.85 13.90 20.06
N ILE A 204 18.98 14.28 19.13
CA ILE A 204 19.18 14.12 17.68
C ILE A 204 19.20 15.50 17.01
N SER A 205 20.27 15.82 16.31
CA SER A 205 20.33 16.99 15.42
C SER A 205 20.08 16.52 13.99
N PRO A 206 19.11 17.11 13.27
CA PRO A 206 18.89 16.75 11.87
C PRO A 206 20.04 17.23 11.00
N ASP A 207 20.41 16.42 10.00
CA ASP A 207 21.38 16.79 8.95
C ASP A 207 20.69 17.51 7.80
N ILE A 208 19.45 17.13 7.51
CA ILE A 208 18.61 17.69 6.45
C ILE A 208 17.23 18.02 7.01
N ILE A 209 16.71 19.17 6.65
CA ILE A 209 15.33 19.58 6.96
C ILE A 209 14.54 19.68 5.65
N VAL A 210 13.43 18.96 5.58
CA VAL A 210 12.50 18.99 4.44
C VAL A 210 11.27 19.79 4.85
N LEU A 211 11.01 20.88 4.14
CA LEU A 211 9.97 21.86 4.41
C LEU A 211 8.73 21.55 3.57
N ARG A 212 7.72 20.94 4.17
CA ARG A 212 6.42 20.77 3.51
C ARG A 212 5.67 22.10 3.48
N THR A 213 5.16 22.44 2.30
CA THR A 213 4.35 23.64 2.08
C THR A 213 3.36 23.40 0.92
N ASP A 214 2.21 24.08 0.97
CA ASP A 214 1.21 24.04 -0.10
C ASP A 214 1.44 25.15 -1.15
N GLU A 215 2.12 26.23 -0.75
CA GLU A 215 2.48 27.36 -1.63
C GLU A 215 4.00 27.47 -1.72
N PRO A 216 4.56 27.80 -2.89
CA PRO A 216 6.00 27.96 -3.05
C PRO A 216 6.59 29.01 -2.10
N ILE A 217 7.70 28.70 -1.47
CA ILE A 217 8.43 29.64 -0.60
C ILE A 217 9.22 30.60 -1.49
N THR A 218 8.69 31.82 -1.66
CA THR A 218 9.31 32.87 -2.47
C THR A 218 10.31 33.75 -1.70
N ASP A 219 10.25 33.74 -0.38
CA ASP A 219 11.17 34.48 0.49
C ASP A 219 12.35 33.57 0.91
N GLU A 220 13.46 33.69 0.20
CA GLU A 220 14.69 32.93 0.47
C GLU A 220 15.23 33.13 1.91
N SER A 221 14.88 34.26 2.58
CA SER A 221 15.28 34.50 3.96
C SER A 221 14.77 33.43 4.93
N ILE A 222 13.68 32.74 4.59
CA ILE A 222 13.11 31.64 5.38
C ILE A 222 14.10 30.47 5.47
N PHE A 223 14.72 30.09 4.36
CA PHE A 223 15.73 29.02 4.33
C PHE A 223 16.94 29.37 5.19
N HIS A 224 17.47 30.57 5.07
CA HIS A 224 18.58 31.05 5.90
C HIS A 224 18.21 31.14 7.38
N LYS A 225 17.00 31.60 7.69
CA LYS A 225 16.49 31.66 9.05
C LYS A 225 16.39 30.26 9.67
N ILE A 226 15.82 29.27 8.94
CA ILE A 226 15.70 27.90 9.42
C ILE A 226 17.10 27.28 9.60
N SER A 227 17.98 27.42 8.59
CA SER A 227 19.37 26.96 8.66
C SER A 227 20.07 27.48 9.93
N GLY A 228 20.01 28.79 10.19
CA GLY A 228 20.65 29.40 11.36
C GLY A 228 20.05 28.97 12.69
N PHE A 229 18.70 28.90 12.80
CA PHE A 229 18.04 28.52 14.06
C PHE A 229 18.12 27.02 14.34
N CYS A 230 18.18 26.19 13.31
CA CYS A 230 18.19 24.73 13.46
C CYS A 230 19.61 24.14 13.40
N ASN A 231 20.63 24.98 13.18
CA ASN A 231 22.03 24.56 13.07
C ASN A 231 22.26 23.51 11.96
N VAL A 232 21.65 23.73 10.80
CA VAL A 232 21.74 22.87 9.61
C VAL A 232 22.39 23.69 8.47
N LYS A 233 23.20 23.05 7.61
CA LYS A 233 23.79 23.72 6.45
C LYS A 233 22.71 24.35 5.56
N PRO A 234 22.93 25.54 4.97
CA PRO A 234 21.91 26.22 4.16
C PRO A 234 21.37 25.37 3.00
N ASP A 235 22.22 24.61 2.35
CA ASP A 235 21.87 23.74 1.24
C ASP A 235 21.18 22.41 1.67
N CYS A 236 21.16 22.15 2.99
CA CYS A 236 20.43 21.00 3.58
C CYS A 236 19.01 21.37 4.06
N VAL A 237 18.52 22.58 3.73
CA VAL A 237 17.13 22.99 3.96
C VAL A 237 16.40 22.95 2.63
N ILE A 238 15.49 21.99 2.46
CA ILE A 238 14.91 21.60 1.16
C ILE A 238 13.40 21.82 1.17
N GLU A 239 12.88 22.51 0.17
CA GLU A 239 11.44 22.64 -0.05
C GLU A 239 10.84 21.35 -0.60
N ASN A 240 9.66 20.98 -0.10
CA ASN A 240 8.82 19.89 -0.57
C ASN A 240 7.39 20.39 -0.76
N LEU A 241 7.09 20.88 -1.96
CA LEU A 241 5.79 21.45 -2.32
C LEU A 241 4.74 20.34 -2.53
N THR A 242 3.48 20.64 -2.21
CA THR A 242 2.36 19.76 -2.59
C THR A 242 2.21 19.73 -4.11
N LEU A 243 2.21 18.53 -4.69
CA LEU A 243 2.18 18.31 -6.13
C LEU A 243 0.85 17.69 -6.56
N PRO A 244 0.31 18.08 -7.74
CA PRO A 244 -0.90 17.48 -8.29
C PRO A 244 -0.69 16.02 -8.75
N ILE A 245 0.55 15.67 -9.14
CA ILE A 245 0.95 14.32 -9.52
C ILE A 245 1.97 13.83 -8.48
N LEU A 246 1.57 12.85 -7.67
CA LEU A 246 2.39 12.33 -6.57
C LEU A 246 3.77 11.85 -7.04
N TYR A 247 3.81 11.21 -8.21
CA TYR A 247 5.04 10.65 -8.79
C TYR A 247 6.03 11.70 -9.33
N GLU A 248 5.68 12.99 -9.32
CA GLU A 248 6.66 14.07 -9.58
C GLU A 248 7.58 14.36 -8.39
N ALA A 249 7.24 13.87 -7.18
CA ALA A 249 8.00 14.16 -5.96
C ALA A 249 9.50 13.80 -6.06
N PRO A 250 9.93 12.66 -6.61
CA PRO A 250 11.37 12.38 -6.80
C PRO A 250 12.07 13.45 -7.69
N LEU A 251 11.44 13.87 -8.78
CA LEU A 251 12.01 14.85 -9.69
C LEU A 251 12.16 16.23 -9.01
N MET A 252 11.14 16.64 -8.26
CA MET A 252 11.17 17.88 -7.48
C MET A 252 12.29 17.87 -6.44
N LEU A 253 12.41 16.78 -5.68
CA LEU A 253 13.43 16.65 -4.63
C LEU A 253 14.85 16.54 -5.22
N GLU A 254 15.02 15.90 -6.40
CA GLU A 254 16.31 15.86 -7.08
C GLU A 254 16.70 17.23 -7.65
N LYS A 255 15.73 18.01 -8.13
CA LYS A 255 15.98 19.41 -8.54
C LYS A 255 16.54 20.25 -7.38
N ALA A 256 16.15 19.92 -6.15
CA ALA A 256 16.73 20.47 -4.92
C ALA A 256 18.02 19.76 -4.48
N ASN A 257 18.58 18.87 -5.28
CA ASN A 257 19.80 18.09 -5.04
C ASN A 257 19.74 17.15 -3.82
N LEU A 258 18.56 16.69 -3.39
CA LEU A 258 18.42 15.87 -2.18
C LEU A 258 19.35 14.65 -2.20
N SER A 259 19.35 13.86 -3.26
CA SER A 259 20.17 12.65 -3.32
C SER A 259 21.68 12.93 -3.35
N SER A 260 22.09 14.05 -3.97
CA SER A 260 23.51 14.48 -3.97
C SER A 260 23.96 14.94 -2.58
N ILE A 261 23.08 15.64 -1.85
CA ILE A 261 23.34 16.06 -0.47
C ILE A 261 23.46 14.82 0.44
N VAL A 262 22.54 13.85 0.33
CA VAL A 262 22.60 12.59 1.08
C VAL A 262 23.89 11.83 0.80
N CYS A 263 24.29 11.69 -0.47
CA CYS A 263 25.54 11.02 -0.83
C CYS A 263 26.77 11.75 -0.25
N ARG A 264 26.76 13.09 -0.28
CA ARG A 264 27.84 13.89 0.32
C ARG A 264 27.95 13.69 1.82
N GLU A 265 26.82 13.82 2.55
CA GLU A 265 26.83 13.72 4.01
C GLU A 265 27.17 12.29 4.50
N LEU A 266 26.82 11.26 3.73
CA LEU A 266 27.16 9.86 4.03
C LEU A 266 28.46 9.39 3.37
N HIS A 267 29.23 10.26 2.71
CA HIS A 267 30.47 9.91 2.00
C HIS A 267 30.30 8.74 1.02
N ILE A 268 29.21 8.78 0.23
CA ILE A 268 28.90 7.78 -0.79
C ILE A 268 29.36 8.31 -2.15
N ASP A 269 30.26 7.57 -2.79
CA ASP A 269 30.62 7.82 -4.19
C ASP A 269 29.65 7.05 -5.10
N ALA A 270 28.73 7.78 -5.72
CA ALA A 270 27.75 7.22 -6.62
C ALA A 270 27.49 8.20 -7.79
N PRO A 271 27.18 7.68 -9.00
CA PRO A 271 26.86 8.53 -10.15
C PRO A 271 25.62 9.39 -9.89
N LYS A 272 25.37 10.37 -10.76
CA LYS A 272 24.08 11.07 -10.76
C LYS A 272 22.95 10.09 -11.08
N PRO A 273 21.74 10.31 -10.55
CA PRO A 273 20.64 9.39 -10.80
C PRO A 273 20.20 9.44 -12.26
N ASP A 274 19.98 8.27 -12.86
CA ASP A 274 19.30 8.18 -14.16
C ASP A 274 17.78 8.16 -13.91
N LEU A 275 17.13 9.26 -14.25
CA LEU A 275 15.69 9.46 -14.06
C LEU A 275 14.90 9.42 -15.37
N THR A 276 15.52 9.04 -16.49
CA THR A 276 14.91 9.06 -17.83
C THR A 276 13.59 8.29 -17.86
N GLU A 277 13.56 7.08 -17.29
CA GLU A 277 12.32 6.28 -17.23
C GLU A 277 11.23 6.98 -16.41
N TRP A 278 11.61 7.63 -15.31
CA TRP A 278 10.67 8.30 -14.42
C TRP A 278 10.17 9.62 -15.03
N GLU A 279 11.01 10.36 -15.73
CA GLU A 279 10.63 11.56 -16.51
C GLU A 279 9.63 11.19 -17.61
N ASN A 280 9.90 10.13 -18.36
CA ASN A 280 8.99 9.61 -19.39
C ASN A 280 7.63 9.19 -18.80
N LEU A 281 7.61 8.61 -17.60
CA LEU A 281 6.38 8.29 -16.88
C LEU A 281 5.57 9.57 -16.60
N ILE A 282 6.21 10.60 -16.07
CA ILE A 282 5.54 11.87 -15.75
C ILE A 282 5.02 12.56 -17.01
N GLU A 283 5.78 12.58 -18.10
CA GLU A 283 5.32 13.11 -19.38
C GLU A 283 4.09 12.34 -19.90
N ARG A 284 4.09 11.02 -19.77
CA ARG A 284 2.94 10.18 -20.12
C ARG A 284 1.71 10.53 -19.28
N ILE A 285 1.86 10.67 -17.96
CA ILE A 285 0.76 11.04 -17.06
C ILE A 285 0.18 12.41 -17.44
N LYS A 286 1.02 13.38 -17.75
CA LYS A 286 0.59 14.72 -18.19
C LYS A 286 -0.07 14.71 -19.57
N GLY A 287 0.27 13.74 -20.40
CA GLY A 287 -0.23 13.60 -21.78
C GLY A 287 -1.51 12.77 -21.94
N LEU A 288 -2.13 12.28 -20.85
CA LEU A 288 -3.34 11.44 -20.92
C LEU A 288 -4.49 12.20 -21.60
N LYS A 289 -5.08 11.59 -22.63
CA LYS A 289 -6.14 12.22 -23.45
C LYS A 289 -7.49 11.53 -23.30
N ASN A 290 -7.49 10.22 -23.12
CA ASN A 290 -8.70 9.45 -22.96
C ASN A 290 -9.14 9.48 -21.49
N THR A 291 -10.42 9.21 -21.25
CA THR A 291 -10.95 9.09 -19.89
C THR A 291 -11.79 7.83 -19.80
N VAL A 292 -11.68 7.09 -18.72
CA VAL A 292 -12.55 5.94 -18.42
C VAL A 292 -13.04 6.04 -16.99
N THR A 293 -14.32 5.74 -16.77
CA THR A 293 -14.94 5.78 -15.44
C THR A 293 -15.11 4.39 -14.88
N ILE A 294 -14.43 4.09 -13.77
CA ILE A 294 -14.52 2.80 -13.08
C ILE A 294 -15.35 2.97 -11.81
N GLY A 295 -16.42 2.20 -11.69
CA GLY A 295 -17.20 2.09 -10.46
C GLY A 295 -16.49 1.18 -9.45
N LEU A 296 -15.94 1.75 -8.38
CA LEU A 296 -15.43 0.98 -7.25
C LEU A 296 -16.56 0.80 -6.24
N VAL A 297 -17.14 -0.41 -6.22
CA VAL A 297 -18.24 -0.77 -5.32
C VAL A 297 -17.68 -1.43 -4.09
N GLY A 298 -17.67 -0.71 -2.98
CA GLY A 298 -16.99 -1.15 -1.75
C GLY A 298 -17.69 -0.75 -0.47
N LYS A 299 -17.19 -1.29 0.65
CA LYS A 299 -17.69 -1.02 2.02
C LYS A 299 -17.08 0.22 2.66
N TYR A 300 -15.85 0.59 2.25
CA TYR A 300 -15.02 1.59 2.94
C TYR A 300 -14.77 2.84 2.07
N VAL A 301 -15.68 3.13 1.14
CA VAL A 301 -15.50 4.19 0.14
C VAL A 301 -15.48 5.61 0.70
N GLN A 302 -15.91 5.80 1.94
CA GLN A 302 -15.85 7.11 2.62
C GLN A 302 -14.40 7.50 3.01
N LEU A 303 -13.50 6.52 3.16
CA LEU A 303 -12.07 6.74 3.35
C LEU A 303 -11.32 6.11 2.17
N HIS A 304 -10.86 6.92 1.24
CA HIS A 304 -10.20 6.44 0.02
C HIS A 304 -8.93 5.65 0.30
N ASP A 305 -8.22 5.95 1.40
CA ASP A 305 -7.02 5.23 1.82
C ASP A 305 -7.28 3.76 2.17
N ALA A 306 -8.54 3.38 2.44
CA ALA A 306 -8.92 1.98 2.63
C ALA A 306 -8.76 1.12 1.36
N TYR A 307 -8.71 1.75 0.19
CA TYR A 307 -8.52 1.12 -1.12
C TYR A 307 -7.39 1.77 -1.93
N LEU A 308 -6.39 2.32 -1.24
CA LEU A 308 -5.30 3.08 -1.85
C LEU A 308 -4.59 2.28 -2.95
N SER A 309 -4.17 1.04 -2.67
CA SER A 309 -3.47 0.21 -3.66
C SER A 309 -4.34 -0.15 -4.86
N VAL A 310 -5.66 -0.36 -4.67
CA VAL A 310 -6.59 -0.58 -5.77
C VAL A 310 -6.71 0.66 -6.65
N ALA A 311 -6.86 1.84 -6.04
CA ALA A 311 -6.93 3.12 -6.76
C ALA A 311 -5.63 3.41 -7.53
N GLU A 312 -4.48 3.17 -6.90
CA GLU A 312 -3.18 3.33 -7.56
C GLU A 312 -2.99 2.33 -8.72
N ALA A 313 -3.35 1.05 -8.52
CA ALA A 313 -3.26 0.04 -9.58
C ALA A 313 -4.15 0.38 -10.79
N LEU A 314 -5.34 0.94 -10.57
CA LEU A 314 -6.19 1.45 -11.64
C LEU A 314 -5.53 2.62 -12.39
N ARG A 315 -4.93 3.57 -11.66
CA ARG A 315 -4.18 4.69 -12.27
C ARG A 315 -2.97 4.21 -13.07
N HIS A 316 -2.19 3.26 -12.51
CA HIS A 316 -1.05 2.66 -13.21
C HIS A 316 -1.48 2.01 -14.54
N ALA A 317 -2.59 1.28 -14.53
CA ALA A 317 -3.16 0.73 -15.76
C ALA A 317 -3.57 1.83 -16.73
N GLY A 318 -4.15 2.92 -16.23
CA GLY A 318 -4.47 4.11 -17.02
C GLY A 318 -3.24 4.73 -17.67
N TYR A 319 -2.10 4.81 -16.98
CA TYR A 319 -0.85 5.34 -17.53
C TYR A 319 -0.33 4.50 -18.71
N GLU A 320 -0.46 3.17 -18.64
CA GLU A 320 -0.05 2.28 -19.72
C GLU A 320 -1.05 2.24 -20.90
N THR A 321 -2.33 2.51 -20.64
CA THR A 321 -3.39 2.52 -21.66
C THR A 321 -3.71 3.93 -22.17
N GLU A 322 -2.91 4.92 -21.80
CA GLU A 322 -3.05 6.34 -22.17
C GLU A 322 -4.41 6.94 -21.80
N ALA A 323 -4.98 6.50 -20.66
CA ALA A 323 -6.27 6.93 -20.16
C ALA A 323 -6.20 7.46 -18.73
N ASP A 324 -6.89 8.58 -18.49
CA ASP A 324 -7.16 9.10 -17.14
C ASP A 324 -8.31 8.30 -16.52
N VAL A 325 -8.01 7.47 -15.53
CA VAL A 325 -9.00 6.63 -14.84
C VAL A 325 -9.70 7.44 -13.77
N LYS A 326 -10.97 7.73 -13.98
CA LYS A 326 -11.87 8.33 -12.98
C LYS A 326 -12.51 7.25 -12.15
N ILE A 327 -12.34 7.31 -10.83
CA ILE A 327 -12.94 6.35 -9.91
C ILE A 327 -14.26 6.95 -9.38
N SER A 328 -15.36 6.27 -9.69
CA SER A 328 -16.66 6.51 -9.07
C SER A 328 -16.76 5.66 -7.80
N TRP A 329 -16.65 6.30 -6.64
CA TRP A 329 -16.71 5.64 -5.34
C TRP A 329 -18.15 5.35 -4.96
N ILE A 330 -18.55 4.09 -4.98
CA ILE A 330 -19.94 3.66 -4.77
C ILE A 330 -20.01 2.86 -3.47
N ASP A 331 -20.75 3.39 -2.50
CA ASP A 331 -21.04 2.67 -1.27
C ASP A 331 -22.00 1.51 -1.56
N SER A 332 -21.56 0.29 -1.35
CA SER A 332 -22.35 -0.90 -1.62
C SER A 332 -23.65 -0.97 -0.81
N GLU A 333 -23.73 -0.31 0.35
CA GLU A 333 -24.95 -0.26 1.15
C GLU A 333 -26.06 0.61 0.50
N THR A 334 -25.69 1.49 -0.44
CA THR A 334 -26.64 2.35 -1.15
C THR A 334 -27.32 1.66 -2.35
N LEU A 335 -26.73 0.58 -2.86
CA LEU A 335 -27.27 -0.19 -3.97
C LEU A 335 -28.42 -1.08 -3.50
N LYS A 336 -29.61 -0.90 -4.14
CA LYS A 336 -30.84 -1.63 -3.88
C LYS A 336 -31.44 -2.10 -5.20
N GLU A 337 -32.35 -3.08 -5.16
CA GLU A 337 -33.05 -3.62 -6.34
C GLU A 337 -33.75 -2.55 -7.20
N ASP A 338 -34.17 -1.45 -6.62
CA ASP A 338 -34.91 -0.37 -7.28
C ASP A 338 -34.02 0.74 -7.86
N ASN A 339 -32.69 0.76 -7.57
CA ASN A 339 -31.82 1.88 -7.97
C ASN A 339 -30.47 1.47 -8.55
N TYR A 340 -30.04 0.22 -8.40
CA TYR A 340 -28.67 -0.19 -8.77
C TYR A 340 -28.37 0.00 -10.27
N GLU A 341 -29.34 -0.23 -11.15
CA GLU A 341 -29.16 -0.04 -12.59
C GLU A 341 -28.91 1.43 -12.94
N GLU A 342 -29.64 2.37 -12.31
CA GLU A 342 -29.44 3.80 -12.50
C GLU A 342 -28.05 4.22 -12.02
N ILE A 343 -27.68 3.84 -10.78
CA ILE A 343 -26.39 4.20 -10.18
C ILE A 343 -25.21 3.65 -10.98
N LEU A 344 -25.32 2.43 -11.52
CA LEU A 344 -24.24 1.78 -12.25
C LEU A 344 -24.21 2.11 -13.75
N SER A 345 -25.23 2.80 -14.28
CA SER A 345 -25.35 3.08 -15.73
C SER A 345 -24.25 3.99 -16.28
N HIS A 346 -23.59 4.79 -15.43
CA HIS A 346 -22.61 5.79 -15.85
C HIS A 346 -21.15 5.32 -15.80
N VAL A 347 -20.91 4.06 -15.42
CA VAL A 347 -19.55 3.53 -15.33
C VAL A 347 -19.20 2.63 -16.53
N ASP A 348 -17.95 2.66 -16.94
CA ASP A 348 -17.43 1.89 -18.08
C ASP A 348 -16.95 0.50 -17.67
N GLY A 349 -16.67 0.30 -16.37
CA GLY A 349 -16.27 -0.97 -15.75
C GLY A 349 -16.55 -0.94 -14.25
N ILE A 350 -16.68 -2.10 -13.63
CA ILE A 350 -16.98 -2.26 -12.20
C ILE A 350 -15.87 -3.07 -11.53
N ILE A 351 -15.34 -2.55 -10.43
CA ILE A 351 -14.41 -3.26 -9.56
C ILE A 351 -15.02 -3.43 -8.16
N VAL A 352 -14.98 -4.67 -7.65
CA VAL A 352 -15.36 -4.99 -6.26
C VAL A 352 -14.11 -5.42 -5.52
N PRO A 353 -13.59 -4.57 -4.62
CA PRO A 353 -12.34 -4.84 -3.89
C PRO A 353 -12.53 -5.83 -2.74
N GLY A 354 -11.42 -6.17 -2.07
CA GLY A 354 -11.39 -6.94 -0.85
C GLY A 354 -12.14 -6.28 0.32
N GLY A 355 -12.51 -7.09 1.30
CA GLY A 355 -13.19 -6.66 2.52
C GLY A 355 -13.57 -7.84 3.39
N PHE A 356 -14.00 -7.58 4.63
CA PHE A 356 -14.45 -8.57 5.60
C PHE A 356 -15.84 -8.24 6.16
N GLY A 357 -16.54 -9.29 6.65
CA GLY A 357 -17.87 -9.17 7.26
C GLY A 357 -19.02 -9.02 6.27
N ASP A 358 -20.22 -8.98 6.78
CA ASP A 358 -21.48 -9.10 6.05
C ASP A 358 -22.06 -7.77 5.55
N ARG A 359 -21.54 -6.63 5.99
CA ARG A 359 -22.04 -5.29 5.63
C ARG A 359 -21.91 -5.03 4.13
N GLY A 360 -22.98 -4.56 3.48
CA GLY A 360 -23.00 -4.13 2.07
C GLY A 360 -22.89 -5.25 1.04
N ILE A 361 -22.99 -6.52 1.43
CA ILE A 361 -22.82 -7.70 0.54
C ILE A 361 -23.90 -7.73 -0.55
N GLU A 362 -25.17 -7.50 -0.22
CA GLU A 362 -26.26 -7.56 -1.22
C GLU A 362 -26.07 -6.51 -2.33
N GLY A 363 -25.60 -5.29 -1.99
CA GLY A 363 -25.29 -4.29 -3.01
C GLY A 363 -24.11 -4.69 -3.91
N MET A 364 -23.10 -5.39 -3.37
CA MET A 364 -22.00 -5.94 -4.19
C MET A 364 -22.50 -7.07 -5.11
N LEU A 365 -23.43 -7.92 -4.65
CA LEU A 365 -24.07 -8.95 -5.47
C LEU A 365 -24.86 -8.33 -6.63
N LEU A 366 -25.60 -7.24 -6.37
CA LEU A 366 -26.29 -6.47 -7.43
C LEU A 366 -25.31 -5.90 -8.45
N ALA A 367 -24.15 -5.40 -8.03
CA ALA A 367 -23.14 -4.88 -8.94
C ALA A 367 -22.53 -6.00 -9.81
N ALA A 368 -22.25 -7.18 -9.23
CA ALA A 368 -21.76 -8.34 -9.98
C ALA A 368 -22.79 -8.88 -10.97
N ARG A 369 -24.08 -8.93 -10.57
CA ARG A 369 -25.22 -9.27 -11.44
C ARG A 369 -25.32 -8.30 -12.62
N TYR A 370 -25.33 -7.00 -12.33
CA TYR A 370 -25.41 -5.95 -13.34
C TYR A 370 -24.28 -6.07 -14.37
N ALA A 371 -23.05 -6.24 -13.92
CA ALA A 371 -21.90 -6.39 -14.80
C ALA A 371 -22.03 -7.63 -15.72
N ARG A 372 -22.47 -8.77 -15.18
CA ARG A 372 -22.69 -10.00 -15.94
C ARG A 372 -23.81 -9.82 -16.97
N ASP A 373 -24.98 -9.31 -16.56
CA ASP A 373 -26.18 -9.26 -17.40
C ASP A 373 -26.09 -8.19 -18.50
N LYS A 374 -25.43 -7.06 -18.20
CA LYS A 374 -25.20 -5.96 -19.16
C LYS A 374 -23.86 -6.12 -19.92
N LYS A 375 -23.07 -7.16 -19.63
CA LYS A 375 -21.74 -7.42 -20.22
C LYS A 375 -20.74 -6.28 -20.03
N ILE A 376 -20.81 -5.63 -18.87
CA ILE A 376 -19.86 -4.60 -18.48
C ILE A 376 -18.63 -5.28 -17.86
N PRO A 377 -17.39 -4.81 -18.15
CA PRO A 377 -16.21 -5.34 -17.51
C PRO A 377 -16.31 -5.35 -15.98
N TYR A 378 -16.02 -6.51 -15.39
CA TYR A 378 -16.05 -6.75 -13.95
C TYR A 378 -14.70 -7.28 -13.47
N PHE A 379 -14.19 -6.70 -12.40
CA PHE A 379 -13.01 -7.20 -11.72
C PHE A 379 -13.28 -7.39 -10.22
N GLY A 380 -13.29 -8.64 -9.76
CA GLY A 380 -13.50 -8.98 -8.35
C GLY A 380 -12.20 -9.38 -7.68
N ILE A 381 -11.81 -8.66 -6.62
CA ILE A 381 -10.59 -8.93 -5.84
C ILE A 381 -10.98 -9.51 -4.48
N CYS A 382 -10.42 -10.66 -4.10
CA CYS A 382 -10.64 -11.35 -2.83
C CYS A 382 -12.14 -11.52 -2.53
N LEU A 383 -12.74 -10.68 -1.68
CA LEU A 383 -14.18 -10.63 -1.48
C LEU A 383 -14.95 -10.48 -2.81
N GLY A 384 -14.44 -9.65 -3.73
CA GLY A 384 -15.08 -9.44 -5.03
C GLY A 384 -15.17 -10.69 -5.89
N MET A 385 -14.19 -11.60 -5.83
CA MET A 385 -14.30 -12.92 -6.44
C MET A 385 -15.40 -13.74 -5.76
N GLN A 386 -15.45 -13.76 -4.44
CA GLN A 386 -16.45 -14.51 -3.67
C GLN A 386 -17.87 -14.00 -4.00
N ILE A 387 -18.05 -12.69 -4.12
CA ILE A 387 -19.29 -12.06 -4.57
C ILE A 387 -19.68 -12.53 -5.98
N ALA A 388 -18.74 -12.57 -6.92
CA ALA A 388 -19.01 -13.07 -8.27
C ALA A 388 -19.48 -14.53 -8.27
N VAL A 389 -18.85 -15.39 -7.45
CA VAL A 389 -19.23 -16.80 -7.29
C VAL A 389 -20.63 -16.94 -6.68
N ILE A 390 -20.94 -16.20 -5.62
CA ILE A 390 -22.26 -16.25 -4.95
C ILE A 390 -23.35 -15.75 -5.92
N SER A 391 -23.13 -14.60 -6.60
CA SER A 391 -24.09 -14.08 -7.59
C SER A 391 -24.31 -15.08 -8.73
N PHE A 392 -23.25 -15.69 -9.24
CA PHE A 392 -23.38 -16.72 -10.29
C PHE A 392 -24.14 -17.97 -9.78
N ALA A 393 -23.84 -18.43 -8.58
CA ALA A 393 -24.52 -19.58 -8.00
C ALA A 393 -26.03 -19.33 -7.80
N ARG A 394 -26.41 -18.14 -7.34
CA ARG A 394 -27.82 -17.76 -7.13
C ARG A 394 -28.57 -17.60 -8.48
N ASP A 395 -28.02 -16.82 -9.37
CA ASP A 395 -28.73 -16.33 -10.56
C ASP A 395 -28.63 -17.28 -11.76
N VAL A 396 -27.51 -18.02 -11.91
CA VAL A 396 -27.23 -18.88 -13.07
C VAL A 396 -27.33 -20.37 -12.72
N ALA A 397 -26.73 -20.80 -11.62
CA ALA A 397 -26.76 -22.21 -11.21
C ALA A 397 -28.02 -22.60 -10.41
N GLY A 398 -28.93 -21.66 -10.14
CA GLY A 398 -30.21 -21.90 -9.49
C GLY A 398 -30.12 -22.29 -8.02
N ILE A 399 -29.03 -21.93 -7.34
CA ILE A 399 -28.84 -22.15 -5.88
C ILE A 399 -29.23 -20.85 -5.17
N SER A 400 -30.52 -20.59 -5.02
CA SER A 400 -31.05 -19.29 -4.59
C SER A 400 -30.61 -18.83 -3.19
N ASP A 401 -30.20 -19.75 -2.32
CA ASP A 401 -29.70 -19.52 -0.97
C ASP A 401 -28.16 -19.65 -0.87
N ALA A 402 -27.45 -19.72 -1.99
CA ALA A 402 -25.98 -19.74 -2.02
C ALA A 402 -25.42 -18.54 -1.26
N ASN A 403 -24.46 -18.78 -0.37
CA ASN A 403 -23.85 -17.74 0.44
C ASN A 403 -22.41 -18.10 0.83
N SER A 404 -21.77 -17.21 1.58
CA SER A 404 -20.51 -17.46 2.28
C SER A 404 -20.76 -17.84 3.73
N GLY A 405 -19.99 -18.80 4.24
CA GLY A 405 -19.95 -19.11 5.68
C GLY A 405 -19.51 -17.92 6.53
N GLU A 406 -18.86 -16.90 5.96
CA GLU A 406 -18.52 -15.65 6.63
C GLU A 406 -19.75 -14.77 6.91
N PHE A 407 -20.71 -14.74 5.98
CA PHE A 407 -21.87 -13.84 6.07
C PHE A 407 -23.04 -14.50 6.77
N ASP A 408 -23.22 -15.80 6.57
CA ASP A 408 -24.23 -16.63 7.21
C ASP A 408 -23.70 -18.06 7.41
N PHE A 409 -23.20 -18.35 8.61
CA PHE A 409 -22.67 -19.67 8.92
C PHE A 409 -23.76 -20.77 8.98
N THR A 410 -25.04 -20.38 9.01
CA THR A 410 -26.19 -21.31 9.04
C THR A 410 -26.74 -21.63 7.66
N CYS A 411 -26.32 -20.94 6.59
CA CYS A 411 -26.82 -21.19 5.26
C CYS A 411 -26.54 -22.63 4.80
N ALA A 412 -27.50 -23.19 4.03
CA ALA A 412 -27.40 -24.58 3.58
C ALA A 412 -26.34 -24.76 2.48
N HIS A 413 -26.19 -23.77 1.61
CA HIS A 413 -25.30 -23.83 0.45
C HIS A 413 -24.16 -22.83 0.58
N LYS A 414 -23.11 -23.20 1.31
CA LYS A 414 -21.88 -22.40 1.45
C LYS A 414 -20.99 -22.59 0.23
N VAL A 415 -21.22 -21.82 -0.83
CA VAL A 415 -20.36 -21.85 -2.04
C VAL A 415 -18.99 -21.21 -1.78
N ILE A 416 -18.89 -20.43 -0.71
CA ILE A 416 -17.66 -19.91 -0.11
C ILE A 416 -17.63 -20.36 1.35
N ASP A 417 -16.56 -21.01 1.78
CA ASP A 417 -16.43 -21.53 3.15
C ASP A 417 -15.00 -21.39 3.67
N PHE A 418 -14.79 -21.79 4.91
CA PHE A 418 -13.45 -21.77 5.52
C PHE A 418 -12.42 -22.54 4.69
N MET A 419 -11.26 -21.97 4.59
CA MET A 419 -10.08 -22.68 4.11
C MET A 419 -9.74 -23.84 5.06
N PRO A 420 -9.29 -25.01 4.58
CA PRO A 420 -8.89 -26.12 5.43
C PRO A 420 -7.90 -25.70 6.52
N GLY A 421 -8.23 -26.00 7.78
CA GLY A 421 -7.43 -25.60 8.96
C GLY A 421 -7.75 -24.22 9.55
N GLN A 422 -8.75 -23.53 9.02
CA GLN A 422 -9.30 -22.28 9.58
C GLN A 422 -10.58 -22.57 10.37
N SER A 423 -10.85 -21.77 11.39
CA SER A 423 -12.11 -21.79 12.16
C SER A 423 -12.32 -20.45 12.87
N ASP A 424 -13.51 -20.22 13.43
CA ASP A 424 -13.80 -19.04 14.25
C ASP A 424 -13.12 -19.05 15.63
N GLU A 425 -12.59 -20.20 16.06
CA GLU A 425 -11.92 -20.39 17.35
C GLU A 425 -10.44 -19.96 17.32
N ILE A 426 -9.90 -19.67 16.14
CA ILE A 426 -8.50 -19.25 15.97
C ILE A 426 -8.40 -17.73 16.16
N ASP A 427 -7.31 -17.26 16.76
CA ASP A 427 -6.98 -15.85 16.86
C ASP A 427 -7.13 -15.15 15.49
N LYS A 428 -7.76 -13.97 15.47
CA LYS A 428 -8.03 -13.26 14.20
C LYS A 428 -6.80 -12.63 13.57
N GLY A 429 -5.82 -12.22 14.38
CA GLY A 429 -4.58 -11.58 13.89
C GLY A 429 -3.55 -12.62 13.44
N GLY A 430 -2.94 -12.40 12.25
CA GLY A 430 -1.83 -13.19 11.74
C GLY A 430 -2.14 -14.64 11.36
N THR A 431 -3.42 -15.04 11.29
CA THR A 431 -3.84 -16.42 11.02
C THR A 431 -4.47 -16.63 9.65
N LEU A 432 -4.59 -15.57 8.86
CA LEU A 432 -5.07 -15.62 7.47
C LEU A 432 -4.04 -16.34 6.58
N ARG A 433 -4.46 -16.72 5.38
CA ARG A 433 -3.52 -17.06 4.31
C ARG A 433 -2.86 -15.77 3.82
N LEU A 434 -1.62 -15.56 4.21
CA LEU A 434 -0.89 -14.30 4.03
C LEU A 434 0.36 -14.47 3.17
N GLY A 435 0.60 -13.52 2.26
CA GLY A 435 1.80 -13.47 1.45
C GLY A 435 1.65 -14.14 0.09
N SER A 436 2.78 -14.38 -0.56
CA SER A 436 2.85 -14.81 -1.96
C SER A 436 2.73 -16.32 -2.11
N TYR A 437 1.70 -16.75 -2.85
CA TYR A 437 1.48 -18.16 -3.19
C TYR A 437 1.44 -18.37 -4.70
N PRO A 438 1.82 -19.57 -5.18
CA PRO A 438 1.75 -19.90 -6.59
C PRO A 438 0.31 -20.19 -7.03
N CYS A 439 0.01 -19.78 -8.26
CA CYS A 439 -1.24 -20.11 -8.95
C CYS A 439 -0.91 -20.61 -10.37
N VAL A 440 -1.58 -21.71 -10.79
CA VAL A 440 -1.49 -22.27 -12.12
C VAL A 440 -2.72 -21.83 -12.92
N ILE A 441 -2.49 -21.12 -14.01
CA ILE A 441 -3.52 -20.55 -14.89
C ILE A 441 -3.87 -21.57 -15.98
N LYS A 442 -5.16 -21.74 -16.23
CA LYS A 442 -5.69 -22.58 -17.30
C LYS A 442 -5.45 -21.93 -18.66
N PRO A 443 -4.86 -22.66 -19.65
CA PRO A 443 -4.68 -22.14 -21.00
C PRO A 443 -5.99 -21.76 -21.70
N GLY A 444 -5.92 -20.74 -22.57
CA GLY A 444 -7.06 -20.24 -23.36
C GLY A 444 -7.97 -19.26 -22.62
N THR A 445 -7.65 -18.92 -21.36
CA THR A 445 -8.44 -18.04 -20.50
C THR A 445 -8.08 -16.57 -20.65
N THR A 446 -8.92 -15.68 -20.15
CA THR A 446 -8.63 -14.24 -20.03
C THR A 446 -7.43 -14.01 -19.12
N MET A 447 -7.31 -14.83 -18.08
CA MET A 447 -6.17 -14.81 -17.18
C MET A 447 -4.84 -15.04 -17.92
N GLU A 448 -4.76 -16.10 -18.74
CA GLU A 448 -3.55 -16.36 -19.53
C GLU A 448 -3.24 -15.22 -20.50
N LYS A 449 -4.26 -14.67 -21.16
CA LYS A 449 -4.09 -13.53 -22.09
C LYS A 449 -3.50 -12.31 -21.39
N CYS A 450 -3.92 -12.02 -20.17
CA CYS A 450 -3.41 -10.88 -19.39
C CYS A 450 -1.97 -11.11 -18.92
N TYR A 451 -1.68 -12.27 -18.32
CA TYR A 451 -0.35 -12.55 -17.75
C TYR A 451 0.69 -12.97 -18.79
N GLY A 452 0.26 -13.54 -19.92
CA GLY A 452 1.17 -14.11 -20.94
C GLY A 452 1.96 -15.33 -20.47
N LYS A 453 1.53 -15.97 -19.36
CA LYS A 453 2.15 -17.16 -18.75
C LYS A 453 1.14 -17.94 -17.94
N THR A 454 1.44 -19.22 -17.68
CA THR A 454 0.55 -20.13 -16.94
C THR A 454 0.90 -20.32 -15.47
N GLU A 455 2.07 -19.89 -15.03
CA GLU A 455 2.47 -19.93 -13.62
C GLU A 455 2.73 -18.53 -13.11
N ILE A 456 2.07 -18.17 -12.02
CA ILE A 456 2.19 -16.86 -11.37
C ILE A 456 2.33 -17.02 -9.86
N ARG A 457 2.74 -15.95 -9.20
CA ARG A 457 2.74 -15.85 -7.74
C ARG A 457 2.13 -14.52 -7.35
N GLU A 458 1.12 -14.58 -6.46
CA GLU A 458 0.37 -13.40 -6.03
C GLU A 458 0.18 -13.40 -4.52
N ARG A 459 -0.03 -12.20 -3.93
CA ARG A 459 -0.16 -12.02 -2.48
C ARG A 459 -1.60 -12.24 -2.05
N HIS A 460 -1.78 -12.99 -0.98
CA HIS A 460 -3.07 -13.35 -0.40
C HIS A 460 -3.28 -12.68 0.96
N ARG A 461 -4.55 -12.44 1.28
CA ARG A 461 -5.03 -12.01 2.60
C ARG A 461 -6.47 -12.45 2.78
N HIS A 462 -6.72 -13.73 3.06
CA HIS A 462 -8.07 -14.27 3.22
C HIS A 462 -8.12 -15.49 4.13
N ARG A 463 -9.32 -15.78 4.63
CA ARG A 463 -9.65 -16.95 5.48
C ARG A 463 -10.65 -17.87 4.80
N TYR A 464 -11.55 -17.30 4.00
CA TYR A 464 -12.58 -18.01 3.26
C TYR A 464 -12.17 -18.15 1.80
N GLU A 465 -12.66 -19.21 1.16
CA GLU A 465 -12.33 -19.53 -0.22
C GLU A 465 -13.47 -20.28 -0.92
N PHE A 466 -13.32 -20.51 -2.21
CA PHE A 466 -14.25 -21.28 -3.02
C PHE A 466 -14.41 -22.70 -2.47
N ASN A 467 -15.67 -23.13 -2.22
CA ASN A 467 -15.97 -24.47 -1.72
C ASN A 467 -15.96 -25.48 -2.87
N ASN A 468 -15.03 -26.43 -2.81
CA ASN A 468 -14.83 -27.45 -3.85
C ASN A 468 -16.04 -28.36 -4.08
N GLU A 469 -16.98 -28.49 -3.14
CA GLU A 469 -18.23 -29.26 -3.32
C GLU A 469 -19.09 -28.71 -4.47
N TYR A 470 -18.95 -27.43 -4.80
CA TYR A 470 -19.70 -26.77 -5.86
C TYR A 470 -18.92 -26.65 -7.19
N ARG A 471 -17.68 -27.15 -7.23
CA ARG A 471 -16.76 -26.99 -8.39
C ARG A 471 -17.37 -27.50 -9.70
N GLU A 472 -17.86 -28.74 -9.70
CA GLU A 472 -18.45 -29.37 -10.90
C GLU A 472 -19.73 -28.65 -11.31
N LYS A 473 -20.64 -28.44 -10.36
CA LYS A 473 -21.94 -27.81 -10.63
C LYS A 473 -21.82 -26.42 -11.22
N LEU A 474 -20.94 -25.58 -10.68
CA LEU A 474 -20.76 -24.22 -11.17
C LEU A 474 -20.04 -24.20 -12.52
N ALA A 475 -19.09 -25.12 -12.73
CA ALA A 475 -18.40 -25.25 -14.01
C ALA A 475 -19.34 -25.73 -15.13
N GLU A 476 -20.25 -26.69 -14.86
CA GLU A 476 -21.29 -27.13 -15.81
C GLU A 476 -22.25 -26.01 -16.20
N CYS A 477 -22.49 -25.03 -15.30
CA CYS A 477 -23.30 -23.86 -15.57
C CYS A 477 -22.54 -22.76 -16.35
N GLY A 478 -21.22 -22.92 -16.59
CA GLY A 478 -20.42 -22.01 -17.40
C GLY A 478 -19.43 -21.13 -16.63
N LEU A 479 -19.29 -21.31 -15.31
CA LEU A 479 -18.23 -20.63 -14.55
C LEU A 479 -16.88 -21.28 -14.87
N ILE A 480 -15.94 -20.52 -15.40
CA ILE A 480 -14.60 -21.02 -15.72
C ILE A 480 -13.72 -20.85 -14.46
N LEU A 481 -13.20 -21.96 -13.96
CA LEU A 481 -12.17 -21.97 -12.93
C LEU A 481 -10.82 -21.81 -13.65
N SER A 482 -10.39 -20.56 -13.77
CA SER A 482 -9.28 -20.17 -14.65
C SER A 482 -7.90 -20.24 -14.01
N GLY A 483 -7.84 -20.45 -12.69
CA GLY A 483 -6.58 -20.64 -11.96
C GLY A 483 -6.78 -21.41 -10.65
N THR A 484 -5.79 -22.24 -10.33
CA THR A 484 -5.81 -23.07 -9.12
C THR A 484 -4.46 -23.06 -8.42
N SER A 485 -4.42 -23.48 -7.17
CA SER A 485 -3.15 -23.86 -6.52
C SER A 485 -2.48 -25.01 -7.27
N PRO A 486 -1.14 -25.20 -7.19
CA PRO A 486 -0.44 -26.26 -7.91
C PRO A 486 -0.91 -27.68 -7.60
N ASP A 487 -1.49 -27.90 -6.43
CA ASP A 487 -2.08 -29.17 -6.01
C ASP A 487 -3.59 -29.28 -6.38
N GLU A 488 -4.10 -28.30 -7.13
CA GLU A 488 -5.48 -28.16 -7.61
C GLU A 488 -6.56 -28.11 -6.51
N ARG A 489 -6.17 -28.00 -5.24
CA ARG A 489 -7.13 -27.97 -4.12
C ARG A 489 -7.85 -26.65 -3.98
N LEU A 490 -7.19 -25.53 -4.28
CA LEU A 490 -7.75 -24.19 -4.12
C LEU A 490 -8.08 -23.58 -5.47
N VAL A 491 -9.27 -23.00 -5.60
CA VAL A 491 -9.66 -22.19 -6.76
C VAL A 491 -9.24 -20.76 -6.49
N GLU A 492 -8.26 -20.30 -7.24
CA GLU A 492 -7.64 -18.97 -7.07
C GLU A 492 -8.28 -17.91 -7.97
N THR A 493 -8.84 -18.31 -9.10
CA THR A 493 -9.45 -17.39 -10.06
C THR A 493 -10.65 -17.99 -10.78
N VAL A 494 -11.63 -17.13 -11.08
CA VAL A 494 -12.82 -17.47 -11.86
C VAL A 494 -13.05 -16.47 -12.97
N GLU A 495 -13.68 -16.88 -14.10
CA GLU A 495 -14.05 -15.98 -15.19
C GLU A 495 -15.28 -16.46 -15.95
N LEU A 496 -15.89 -15.55 -16.73
CA LEU A 496 -16.97 -15.85 -17.67
C LEU A 496 -16.50 -15.59 -19.10
N ALA A 497 -16.65 -16.60 -19.98
CA ALA A 497 -16.21 -16.50 -21.37
C ALA A 497 -16.98 -15.48 -22.21
N ASP A 498 -18.27 -15.33 -21.93
CA ASP A 498 -19.20 -14.49 -22.71
C ASP A 498 -19.14 -13.00 -22.37
N SER A 499 -18.25 -12.60 -21.48
CA SER A 499 -18.07 -11.22 -21.06
C SER A 499 -16.75 -10.66 -21.59
N PRO A 500 -16.67 -9.38 -21.94
CA PRO A 500 -15.43 -8.75 -22.41
C PRO A 500 -14.29 -8.84 -21.39
N PHE A 501 -14.62 -8.77 -20.12
CA PHE A 501 -13.74 -9.02 -18.99
C PHE A 501 -14.61 -9.26 -17.75
N TYR A 502 -14.78 -10.49 -17.31
CA TYR A 502 -15.43 -10.82 -16.05
C TYR A 502 -14.53 -11.77 -15.29
N VAL A 503 -13.69 -11.22 -14.43
CA VAL A 503 -12.63 -11.95 -13.74
C VAL A 503 -12.73 -11.71 -12.24
N GLY A 504 -12.65 -12.80 -11.48
CA GLY A 504 -12.50 -12.78 -10.02
C GLY A 504 -11.22 -13.47 -9.60
N VAL A 505 -10.48 -12.88 -8.67
CA VAL A 505 -9.23 -13.42 -8.11
C VAL A 505 -9.28 -13.43 -6.59
N GLN A 506 -8.82 -14.51 -5.95
CA GLN A 506 -8.82 -14.63 -4.50
C GLN A 506 -7.67 -13.86 -3.84
N TYR A 507 -6.62 -13.62 -4.59
CA TYR A 507 -5.44 -12.85 -4.18
C TYR A 507 -5.61 -11.33 -4.41
N HIS A 508 -4.60 -10.55 -4.04
CA HIS A 508 -4.57 -9.09 -4.09
C HIS A 508 -3.54 -8.58 -5.11
N PRO A 509 -3.88 -8.51 -6.42
CA PRO A 509 -2.96 -8.09 -7.47
C PRO A 509 -2.56 -6.60 -7.37
N GLU A 510 -3.36 -5.78 -6.68
CA GLU A 510 -3.08 -4.37 -6.44
C GLU A 510 -1.75 -4.13 -5.75
N PHE A 511 -1.31 -5.05 -4.88
CA PHE A 511 -0.04 -4.91 -4.16
C PHE A 511 1.20 -5.04 -5.06
N LYS A 512 1.04 -5.64 -6.24
CA LYS A 512 2.16 -5.84 -7.19
C LYS A 512 2.16 -4.86 -8.36
N SER A 513 1.24 -3.90 -8.39
CA SER A 513 1.20 -2.86 -9.41
C SER A 513 2.21 -1.75 -9.12
N ARG A 514 2.89 -1.27 -10.16
CA ARG A 514 3.88 -0.18 -10.11
C ARG A 514 3.52 0.91 -11.11
N PRO A 515 3.89 2.17 -10.88
CA PRO A 515 3.54 3.26 -11.81
C PRO A 515 4.16 3.12 -13.19
N ASN A 516 5.34 2.51 -13.27
CA ASN A 516 6.06 2.23 -14.52
C ASN A 516 5.77 0.81 -15.08
N LYS A 517 5.05 -0.02 -14.34
CA LYS A 517 4.70 -1.40 -14.71
C LYS A 517 3.38 -1.80 -14.08
N ALA A 518 2.27 -1.46 -14.73
CA ALA A 518 0.94 -1.80 -14.25
C ALA A 518 0.76 -3.32 -14.14
N HIS A 519 0.01 -3.75 -13.12
CA HIS A 519 -0.33 -5.16 -12.99
C HIS A 519 -1.20 -5.62 -14.19
N PRO A 520 -0.89 -6.77 -14.83
CA PRO A 520 -1.53 -7.17 -16.09
C PRO A 520 -3.05 -7.31 -16.02
N LEU A 521 -3.62 -7.71 -14.90
CA LEU A 521 -5.08 -7.79 -14.73
C LEU A 521 -5.74 -6.41 -14.69
N PHE A 522 -5.14 -5.44 -14.01
CA PHE A 522 -5.64 -4.07 -14.01
C PHE A 522 -5.56 -3.45 -15.39
N LYS A 523 -4.47 -3.70 -16.12
CA LYS A 523 -4.32 -3.26 -17.52
C LYS A 523 -5.42 -3.87 -18.41
N GLY A 524 -5.61 -5.19 -18.37
CA GLY A 524 -6.64 -5.87 -19.16
C GLY A 524 -8.05 -5.40 -18.82
N PHE A 525 -8.33 -5.13 -17.54
CA PHE A 525 -9.61 -4.58 -17.09
C PHE A 525 -9.86 -3.16 -17.61
N VAL A 526 -8.86 -2.27 -17.52
CA VAL A 526 -8.99 -0.89 -18.03
C VAL A 526 -9.09 -0.86 -19.55
N GLU A 527 -8.35 -1.72 -20.28
CA GLU A 527 -8.48 -1.86 -21.74
C GLU A 527 -9.88 -2.33 -22.15
N ALA A 528 -10.47 -3.30 -21.43
CA ALA A 528 -11.84 -3.76 -21.67
C ALA A 528 -12.85 -2.65 -21.37
N SER A 529 -12.66 -1.88 -20.31
CA SER A 529 -13.53 -0.75 -19.93
C SER A 529 -13.48 0.39 -20.96
N LEU A 530 -12.32 0.68 -21.52
CA LEU A 530 -12.17 1.65 -22.61
C LEU A 530 -12.92 1.20 -23.88
N LYS A 531 -12.85 -0.09 -24.22
CA LYS A 531 -13.61 -0.66 -25.35
C LYS A 531 -15.11 -0.57 -25.10
N ASN A 532 -15.56 -0.90 -23.89
CA ASN A 532 -16.98 -0.79 -23.50
C ASN A 532 -17.50 0.65 -23.62
N LYS A 533 -16.73 1.63 -23.17
CA LYS A 533 -17.03 3.06 -23.37
C LYS A 533 -17.23 3.42 -24.84
N GLY A 534 -16.34 2.97 -25.73
CA GLY A 534 -16.42 3.22 -27.17
C GLY A 534 -17.69 2.65 -27.82
N VAL A 535 -18.19 1.51 -27.34
CA VAL A 535 -19.46 0.91 -27.79
C VAL A 535 -20.65 1.73 -27.30
N ASN A 536 -20.64 2.17 -26.04
CA ASN A 536 -21.78 2.89 -25.43
C ASN A 536 -21.95 4.31 -25.98
N HIS A 537 -20.91 4.96 -26.49
CA HIS A 537 -20.98 6.28 -27.12
C HIS A 537 -21.23 6.24 -28.63
N SER A 538 -21.28 5.06 -29.25
CA SER A 538 -21.56 4.87 -30.67
C SER A 538 -23.01 4.50 -30.95
N ASN A 539 -23.84 4.28 -29.92
CA ASN A 539 -25.27 4.05 -29.94
C ASN A 539 -26.02 5.28 -29.38
#